data_43f203f097acd4663c7acb9c8dcd6bd8
#
_entry.id   43f203f097acd4663c7acb9c8dcd6bd8
#
_cell.length_a   1.000
_cell.length_b   1.000
_cell.length_c   1.000
_cell.angle_alpha   90.00
_cell.angle_beta   90.00
_cell.angle_gamma   90.00
#
_symmetry.space_group_name_H-M   'P 1'
#
loop_
_entity.id
_entity.type
_entity.pdbx_description
1 polymer ?
#
loop_
_entity_poly.entity_id
_entity_poly.type
_entity_poly.pdbx_seq_one_letter_code
_entity_poly.pdbx_strand_id
1 'polypeptide(L)'
;METKRIFIAIKINNTDQISAIFRQVQLDLKDEWIKWVNLKGLHITLGFIGETDVRKIGLIVNRLKSSASKFSPFHLQLKSVGAFPSLSKARVLWIGVDSDDVIYELRKDILKQLEYIVEIPDARFSPHLTIGRIKHGVKKPELVQEKLELHANWCDEELLVSDFVLMESKLTKQGPIYEVMETFNLG
;
A
#
# COMPACT_ATOMS: atom_id res chain seq x y z
N MET A 1 8.21 -23.89 14.25
CA MET A 1 7.54 -22.70 14.83
C MET A 1 6.52 -22.21 13.82
N GLU A 2 5.32 -21.89 14.27
CA GLU A 2 4.28 -21.33 13.41
C GLU A 2 4.57 -19.85 13.13
N THR A 3 4.58 -19.46 11.85
CA THR A 3 4.80 -18.08 11.43
C THR A 3 3.63 -17.57 10.60
N LYS A 4 3.46 -16.27 10.60
CA LYS A 4 2.54 -15.55 9.72
C LYS A 4 3.28 -14.44 9.00
N ARG A 5 2.99 -14.28 7.72
CA ARG A 5 3.53 -13.17 6.93
C ARG A 5 2.64 -11.95 7.10
N ILE A 6 3.12 -10.96 7.85
CA ILE A 6 2.30 -9.82 8.28
C ILE A 6 2.86 -8.49 7.80
N PHE A 7 1.97 -7.50 7.70
CA PHE A 7 2.30 -6.12 7.35
C PHE A 7 1.26 -5.15 7.94
N ILE A 8 1.63 -3.89 8.05
CA ILE A 8 0.79 -2.82 8.57
C ILE A 8 0.36 -1.92 7.41
N ALA A 9 -0.92 -1.58 7.34
CA ALA A 9 -1.45 -0.82 6.22
C ALA A 9 -2.67 0.03 6.59
N ILE A 10 -2.93 1.06 5.80
CA ILE A 10 -4.21 1.76 5.73
C ILE A 10 -5.02 1.10 4.61
N LYS A 11 -6.20 0.59 4.93
CA LYS A 11 -7.12 0.07 3.91
C LYS A 11 -7.77 1.21 3.15
N ILE A 12 -7.86 1.05 1.85
CA ILE A 12 -8.55 2.00 0.98
C ILE A 12 -9.79 1.33 0.40
N ASN A 13 -10.95 1.92 0.67
CA ASN A 13 -12.18 1.50 0.04
C ASN A 13 -12.16 1.90 -1.44
N ASN A 14 -12.58 0.98 -2.30
CA ASN A 14 -12.66 1.27 -3.71
C ASN A 14 -13.80 2.25 -3.99
N THR A 15 -13.48 3.38 -4.61
CA THR A 15 -14.44 4.38 -5.10
C THR A 15 -14.71 4.17 -6.59
N ASP A 16 -15.75 4.84 -7.11
CA ASP A 16 -16.01 4.85 -8.55
C ASP A 16 -14.86 5.51 -9.32
N GLN A 17 -14.24 6.53 -8.76
CA GLN A 17 -13.08 7.22 -9.36
C GLN A 17 -11.86 6.31 -9.40
N ILE A 18 -11.56 5.58 -8.31
CA ILE A 18 -10.48 4.56 -8.30
C ILE A 18 -10.76 3.47 -9.35
N SER A 19 -12.01 3.00 -9.42
CA SER A 19 -12.41 2.00 -10.41
C SER A 19 -12.25 2.51 -11.85
N ALA A 20 -12.58 3.78 -12.10
CA ALA A 20 -12.46 4.40 -13.41
C ALA A 20 -11.00 4.53 -13.85
N ILE A 21 -10.14 5.11 -13.00
CA ILE A 21 -8.70 5.25 -13.33
C ILE A 21 -8.02 3.89 -13.47
N PHE A 22 -8.38 2.92 -12.63
CA PHE A 22 -7.84 1.57 -12.71
C PHE A 22 -8.16 0.92 -14.06
N ARG A 23 -9.42 1.00 -14.52
CA ARG A 23 -9.83 0.48 -15.84
C ARG A 23 -9.14 1.21 -16.98
N GLN A 24 -9.00 2.53 -16.87
CA GLN A 24 -8.33 3.32 -17.92
C GLN A 24 -6.85 2.89 -18.06
N VAL A 25 -6.13 2.78 -16.94
CA VAL A 25 -4.73 2.31 -16.97
C VAL A 25 -4.64 0.87 -17.50
N GLN A 26 -5.60 0.01 -17.19
CA GLN A 26 -5.66 -1.34 -17.77
C GLN A 26 -5.82 -1.33 -19.29
N LEU A 27 -6.66 -0.44 -19.84
CA LEU A 27 -6.86 -0.30 -21.28
C LEU A 27 -5.60 0.26 -21.95
N ASP A 28 -4.98 1.27 -21.35
CA ASP A 28 -3.78 1.92 -21.86
C ASP A 28 -2.58 0.97 -21.94
N LEU A 29 -2.48 0.04 -20.98
CA LEU A 29 -1.38 -0.92 -20.85
C LEU A 29 -1.79 -2.37 -21.18
N LYS A 30 -2.84 -2.57 -21.97
CA LYS A 30 -3.39 -3.89 -22.28
C LYS A 30 -2.40 -4.87 -22.93
N ASP A 31 -1.39 -4.35 -23.63
CA ASP A 31 -0.39 -5.15 -24.32
C ASP A 31 0.80 -5.57 -23.42
N GLU A 32 0.85 -5.05 -22.19
CA GLU A 32 1.88 -5.35 -21.21
C GLU A 32 1.47 -6.52 -20.29
N TRP A 33 2.44 -7.30 -19.83
CA TRP A 33 2.20 -8.42 -18.92
C TRP A 33 2.13 -7.96 -17.48
N ILE A 34 0.96 -7.48 -17.08
CA ILE A 34 0.71 -6.91 -15.75
C ILE A 34 -0.16 -7.85 -14.95
N LYS A 35 0.27 -8.16 -13.74
CA LYS A 35 -0.59 -8.77 -12.72
C LYS A 35 -1.27 -7.65 -11.97
N TRP A 36 -2.54 -7.43 -12.30
CA TRP A 36 -3.38 -6.43 -11.64
C TRP A 36 -3.77 -6.88 -10.24
N VAL A 37 -3.93 -5.92 -9.33
CA VAL A 37 -4.42 -6.19 -7.97
C VAL A 37 -5.93 -6.36 -7.96
N ASN A 38 -6.45 -7.02 -6.91
CA ASN A 38 -7.88 -7.04 -6.65
C ASN A 38 -8.28 -5.74 -5.94
N LEU A 39 -9.26 -5.02 -6.49
CA LEU A 39 -9.74 -3.75 -5.92
C LEU A 39 -10.31 -3.89 -4.49
N LYS A 40 -10.72 -5.09 -4.07
CA LYS A 40 -11.15 -5.36 -2.69
C LYS A 40 -9.99 -5.36 -1.67
N GLY A 41 -8.76 -5.46 -2.14
CA GLY A 41 -7.56 -5.52 -1.29
C GLY A 41 -6.68 -4.28 -1.39
N LEU A 42 -7.23 -3.14 -1.83
CA LEU A 42 -6.48 -1.90 -1.94
C LEU A 42 -6.01 -1.40 -0.57
N HIS A 43 -4.73 -1.04 -0.47
CA HIS A 43 -4.13 -0.56 0.76
C HIS A 43 -2.87 0.26 0.52
N ILE A 44 -2.55 1.13 1.45
CA ILE A 44 -1.29 1.85 1.54
C ILE A 44 -0.45 1.14 2.60
N THR A 45 0.67 0.53 2.22
CA THR A 45 1.55 -0.18 3.17
C THR A 45 2.33 0.82 4.02
N LEU A 46 2.18 0.77 5.34
CA LEU A 46 2.96 1.55 6.30
C LEU A 46 4.27 0.84 6.70
N GLY A 47 4.23 -0.48 6.82
CA GLY A 47 5.41 -1.27 7.17
C GLY A 47 5.21 -2.75 6.85
N PHE A 48 6.20 -3.34 6.17
CA PHE A 48 6.19 -4.77 5.87
C PHE A 48 7.08 -5.51 6.88
N ILE A 49 6.48 -6.33 7.74
CA ILE A 49 7.20 -7.07 8.79
C ILE A 49 7.72 -8.41 8.24
N GLY A 50 6.92 -9.09 7.40
CA GLY A 50 7.30 -10.40 6.85
C GLY A 50 6.92 -11.56 7.75
N GLU A 51 7.66 -12.68 7.61
CA GLU A 51 7.44 -13.90 8.39
C GLU A 51 7.71 -13.66 9.88
N THR A 52 6.68 -13.78 10.67
CA THR A 52 6.69 -13.42 12.10
C THR A 52 6.17 -14.58 12.93
N ASP A 53 6.90 -14.93 13.98
CA ASP A 53 6.48 -15.91 14.98
C ASP A 53 5.15 -15.47 15.61
N VAL A 54 4.14 -16.35 15.61
CA VAL A 54 2.81 -16.07 16.15
C VAL A 54 2.82 -15.60 17.61
N ARG A 55 3.84 -16.02 18.40
CA ARG A 55 4.02 -15.60 19.79
C ARG A 55 4.32 -14.11 19.95
N LYS A 56 4.87 -13.46 18.92
CA LYS A 56 5.15 -12.01 18.92
C LYS A 56 3.95 -11.17 18.57
N ILE A 57 2.90 -11.75 17.95
CA ILE A 57 1.76 -10.99 17.41
C ILE A 57 1.04 -10.20 18.50
N GLY A 58 0.80 -10.79 19.67
CA GLY A 58 0.15 -10.10 20.79
C GLY A 58 0.92 -8.85 21.24
N LEU A 59 2.25 -8.93 21.29
CA LEU A 59 3.09 -7.78 21.64
C LEU A 59 3.05 -6.71 20.54
N ILE A 60 3.11 -7.12 19.27
CA ILE A 60 2.97 -6.21 18.12
C ILE A 60 1.64 -5.46 18.19
N VAL A 61 0.53 -6.18 18.40
CA VAL A 61 -0.82 -5.59 18.52
C VAL A 61 -0.85 -4.54 19.63
N ASN A 62 -0.32 -4.84 20.82
CA ASN A 62 -0.31 -3.89 21.94
C ASN A 62 0.52 -2.62 21.61
N ARG A 63 1.63 -2.75 20.92
CA ARG A 63 2.45 -1.61 20.49
C ARG A 63 1.75 -0.76 19.43
N LEU A 64 1.05 -1.41 18.49
CA LEU A 64 0.27 -0.70 17.47
C LEU A 64 -0.94 0.05 18.06
N LYS A 65 -1.61 -0.51 19.09
CA LYS A 65 -2.63 0.22 19.85
C LYS A 65 -2.06 1.50 20.50
N SER A 66 -0.86 1.43 21.05
CA SER A 66 -0.17 2.60 21.60
C SER A 66 0.22 3.63 20.53
N SER A 67 0.48 3.23 19.30
CA SER A 67 0.65 4.18 18.19
C SER A 67 -0.67 4.82 17.81
N ALA A 68 -1.72 4.04 17.62
CA ALA A 68 -3.02 4.54 17.17
C ALA A 68 -3.59 5.63 18.09
N SER A 69 -3.47 5.46 19.41
CA SER A 69 -3.98 6.42 20.39
C SER A 69 -3.28 7.79 20.41
N LYS A 70 -2.22 7.98 19.63
CA LYS A 70 -1.48 9.25 19.54
C LYS A 70 -1.87 10.10 18.33
N PHE A 71 -2.62 9.55 17.41
CA PHE A 71 -2.96 10.19 16.15
C PHE A 71 -4.47 10.30 16.01
N SER A 72 -4.96 11.48 15.67
CA SER A 72 -6.36 11.68 15.30
C SER A 72 -6.61 11.27 13.86
N PRO A 73 -7.86 10.98 13.48
CA PRO A 73 -8.22 10.79 12.07
C PRO A 73 -7.73 11.94 11.19
N PHE A 74 -7.26 11.64 9.99
CA PHE A 74 -6.70 12.61 9.06
C PHE A 74 -7.18 12.35 7.63
N HIS A 75 -7.01 13.33 6.76
CA HIS A 75 -7.35 13.20 5.35
C HIS A 75 -6.12 12.91 4.50
N LEU A 76 -6.32 12.19 3.41
CA LEU A 76 -5.36 12.03 2.33
C LEU A 76 -6.08 12.12 0.99
N GLN A 77 -5.35 12.43 -0.06
CA GLN A 77 -5.85 12.43 -1.42
C GLN A 77 -5.04 11.46 -2.28
N LEU A 78 -5.72 10.66 -3.08
CA LEU A 78 -5.06 9.86 -4.11
C LEU A 78 -4.87 10.72 -5.34
N LYS A 79 -3.62 10.78 -5.86
CA LYS A 79 -3.34 11.56 -7.05
C LYS A 79 -2.21 10.97 -7.89
N SER A 80 -2.27 11.25 -9.16
CA SER A 80 -1.33 10.77 -10.18
C SER A 80 -1.23 9.26 -10.27
N VAL A 81 -0.78 8.76 -11.39
CA VAL A 81 -0.41 7.36 -11.61
C VAL A 81 1.05 7.30 -11.97
N GLY A 82 1.75 6.33 -11.43
CA GLY A 82 3.17 6.20 -11.68
C GLY A 82 3.69 4.77 -11.55
N ALA A 83 5.01 4.65 -11.57
CA ALA A 83 5.67 3.35 -11.45
C ALA A 83 6.96 3.41 -10.65
N PHE A 84 7.28 2.30 -9.97
CA PHE A 84 8.60 2.08 -9.37
C PHE A 84 9.40 1.08 -10.19
N PRO A 85 10.75 1.23 -10.25
CA PRO A 85 11.55 2.33 -9.71
C PRO A 85 11.44 3.64 -10.52
N SER A 86 10.98 3.60 -11.78
CA SER A 86 10.71 4.75 -12.67
C SER A 86 9.70 4.34 -13.74
N LEU A 87 9.16 5.32 -14.47
CA LEU A 87 8.23 5.07 -15.58
C LEU A 87 8.88 4.20 -16.68
N SER A 88 10.12 4.48 -17.04
CA SER A 88 10.87 3.74 -18.09
C SER A 88 11.32 2.33 -17.66
N LYS A 89 11.39 2.06 -16.35
CA LYS A 89 11.79 0.76 -15.77
C LYS A 89 10.70 0.19 -14.88
N ALA A 90 9.45 0.41 -15.24
CA ALA A 90 8.29 0.08 -14.42
C ALA A 90 8.26 -1.40 -13.99
N ARG A 91 8.08 -1.62 -12.70
CA ARG A 91 7.89 -2.94 -12.07
C ARG A 91 6.63 -2.98 -11.21
N VAL A 92 6.32 -1.87 -10.54
CA VAL A 92 5.14 -1.71 -9.68
C VAL A 92 4.41 -0.48 -10.17
N LEU A 93 3.17 -0.65 -10.59
CA LEU A 93 2.27 0.45 -10.95
C LEU A 93 1.50 0.88 -9.71
N TRP A 94 1.37 2.17 -9.51
CA TRP A 94 0.75 2.72 -8.32
C TRP A 94 -0.05 4.00 -8.61
N ILE A 95 -0.99 4.29 -7.71
CA ILE A 95 -1.59 5.60 -7.53
C ILE A 95 -0.88 6.26 -6.35
N GLY A 96 -0.43 7.49 -6.52
CA GLY A 96 0.27 8.25 -5.48
C GLY A 96 -0.68 8.71 -4.37
N VAL A 97 -0.10 9.04 -3.24
CA VAL A 97 -0.81 9.57 -2.07
C VAL A 97 -0.26 10.95 -1.76
N ASP A 98 -1.14 11.91 -1.71
CA ASP A 98 -0.88 13.24 -1.18
C ASP A 98 -1.53 13.35 0.20
N SER A 99 -0.75 13.67 1.19
CA SER A 99 -1.21 13.88 2.56
C SER A 99 -0.25 14.84 3.25
N ASP A 100 -0.72 15.46 4.31
CA ASP A 100 0.14 16.15 5.25
C ASP A 100 1.16 15.18 5.86
N ASP A 101 2.11 15.71 6.63
CA ASP A 101 3.19 14.91 7.25
C ASP A 101 2.69 13.81 8.21
N VAL A 102 1.39 13.81 8.54
CA VAL A 102 0.77 12.86 9.49
C VAL A 102 1.01 11.39 9.13
N ILE A 103 0.91 11.00 7.86
CA ILE A 103 1.16 9.60 7.46
C ILE A 103 2.62 9.21 7.68
N TYR A 104 3.56 10.15 7.51
CA TYR A 104 4.99 9.92 7.75
C TYR A 104 5.28 9.84 9.25
N GLU A 105 4.64 10.69 10.06
CA GLU A 105 4.75 10.67 11.52
C GLU A 105 4.14 9.40 12.11
N LEU A 106 2.96 8.99 11.65
CA LEU A 106 2.34 7.72 12.05
C LEU A 106 3.27 6.53 11.74
N ARG A 107 3.80 6.46 10.52
CA ARG A 107 4.76 5.41 10.16
C ARG A 107 6.00 5.44 11.06
N LYS A 108 6.57 6.62 11.30
CA LYS A 108 7.75 6.79 12.15
C LYS A 108 7.50 6.31 13.58
N ASP A 109 6.33 6.64 14.16
CA ASP A 109 5.95 6.15 15.49
C ASP A 109 5.77 4.62 15.49
N ILE A 110 5.09 4.05 14.49
CA ILE A 110 4.94 2.61 14.32
C ILE A 110 6.31 1.91 14.29
N LEU A 111 7.26 2.38 13.49
CA LEU A 111 8.61 1.81 13.40
C LEU A 111 9.31 1.86 14.75
N LYS A 112 9.23 2.99 15.44
CA LYS A 112 9.81 3.19 16.78
C LYS A 112 9.19 2.25 17.81
N GLN A 113 7.88 2.03 17.79
CA GLN A 113 7.19 1.12 18.71
C GLN A 113 7.59 -0.34 18.52
N LEU A 114 7.99 -0.72 17.31
CA LEU A 114 8.32 -2.09 16.94
C LEU A 114 9.81 -2.39 16.85
N GLU A 115 10.67 -1.38 17.00
CA GLU A 115 12.14 -1.43 16.80
C GLU A 115 12.82 -2.63 17.47
N TYR A 116 12.42 -2.98 18.72
CA TYR A 116 13.02 -4.08 19.48
C TYR A 116 12.24 -5.40 19.41
N ILE A 117 11.20 -5.48 18.56
CA ILE A 117 10.33 -6.65 18.47
C ILE A 117 10.52 -7.35 17.12
N VAL A 118 10.54 -6.57 16.05
CA VAL A 118 10.69 -7.02 14.67
C VAL A 118 11.54 -6.04 13.88
N GLU A 119 12.21 -6.55 12.86
CA GLU A 119 12.94 -5.73 11.91
C GLU A 119 12.01 -5.32 10.77
N ILE A 120 11.80 -4.02 10.61
CA ILE A 120 11.08 -3.46 9.46
C ILE A 120 12.11 -2.66 8.67
N PRO A 121 12.39 -3.02 7.40
CA PRO A 121 13.36 -2.29 6.60
C PRO A 121 12.99 -0.80 6.52
N ASP A 122 13.89 0.07 6.97
CA ASP A 122 13.72 1.52 6.86
C ASP A 122 14.14 1.99 5.46
N ALA A 123 13.39 1.54 4.45
CA ALA A 123 13.51 2.03 3.10
C ALA A 123 12.85 3.41 2.97
N ARG A 124 13.30 4.20 2.00
CA ARG A 124 12.63 5.47 1.65
C ARG A 124 11.13 5.23 1.49
N PHE A 125 10.36 5.83 2.37
CA PHE A 125 8.91 5.71 2.35
C PHE A 125 8.31 6.67 1.32
N SER A 126 7.57 6.11 0.40
CA SER A 126 6.75 6.84 -0.57
C SER A 126 5.36 6.22 -0.51
N PRO A 127 4.40 6.85 0.19
CA PRO A 127 3.06 6.28 0.33
C PRO A 127 2.40 6.17 -1.04
N HIS A 128 1.87 4.98 -1.33
CA HIS A 128 1.26 4.69 -2.62
C HIS A 128 0.25 3.54 -2.51
N LEU A 129 -0.69 3.53 -3.44
CA LEU A 129 -1.65 2.46 -3.64
C LEU A 129 -1.20 1.60 -4.82
N THR A 130 -0.70 0.40 -4.57
CA THR A 130 -0.30 -0.50 -5.65
C THR A 130 -1.53 -0.95 -6.45
N ILE A 131 -1.50 -0.77 -7.77
CA ILE A 131 -2.56 -1.20 -8.70
C ILE A 131 -2.14 -2.35 -9.62
N GLY A 132 -0.85 -2.57 -9.84
CA GLY A 132 -0.36 -3.64 -10.68
C GLY A 132 1.12 -3.95 -10.51
N ARG A 133 1.55 -5.14 -10.97
CA ARG A 133 2.95 -5.57 -10.97
C ARG A 133 3.32 -6.17 -12.31
N ILE A 134 4.38 -5.66 -12.93
CA ILE A 134 4.90 -6.12 -14.21
C ILE A 134 5.84 -7.30 -13.97
N LYS A 135 5.52 -8.47 -14.55
CA LYS A 135 6.22 -9.73 -14.23
C LYS A 135 7.58 -9.87 -14.94
N HIS A 136 7.66 -9.54 -16.22
CA HIS A 136 8.80 -9.88 -17.09
C HIS A 136 9.52 -8.65 -17.66
N GLY A 137 9.33 -7.48 -17.03
CA GLY A 137 9.78 -6.20 -17.58
C GLY A 137 8.77 -5.63 -18.59
N VAL A 138 9.01 -4.40 -18.96
CA VAL A 138 8.17 -3.64 -19.89
C VAL A 138 8.56 -3.99 -21.32
N LYS A 139 7.60 -4.30 -22.19
CA LYS A 139 7.86 -4.59 -23.61
C LYS A 139 8.19 -3.31 -24.38
N LYS A 140 7.47 -2.22 -24.08
CA LYS A 140 7.58 -0.92 -24.74
C LYS A 140 7.71 0.20 -23.70
N PRO A 141 8.92 0.45 -23.15
CA PRO A 141 9.13 1.41 -22.05
C PRO A 141 8.62 2.82 -22.36
N GLU A 142 8.89 3.34 -23.57
CA GLU A 142 8.48 4.69 -23.98
C GLU A 142 6.96 4.82 -24.02
N LEU A 143 6.27 3.80 -24.54
CA LEU A 143 4.82 3.79 -24.59
C LEU A 143 4.20 3.72 -23.19
N VAL A 144 4.78 2.89 -22.30
CA VAL A 144 4.30 2.81 -20.90
C VAL A 144 4.50 4.14 -20.20
N GLN A 145 5.64 4.79 -20.40
CA GLN A 145 5.90 6.11 -19.85
C GLN A 145 4.87 7.13 -20.35
N GLU A 146 4.69 7.24 -21.66
CA GLU A 146 3.71 8.14 -22.29
C GLU A 146 2.29 7.91 -21.73
N LYS A 147 1.86 6.65 -21.63
CA LYS A 147 0.52 6.32 -21.14
C LYS A 147 0.31 6.67 -19.67
N LEU A 148 1.32 6.44 -18.83
CA LEU A 148 1.23 6.79 -17.40
C LEU A 148 1.27 8.32 -17.19
N GLU A 149 2.02 9.06 -18.01
CA GLU A 149 2.09 10.52 -17.96
C GLU A 149 0.75 11.19 -18.28
N LEU A 150 -0.13 10.55 -19.07
CA LEU A 150 -1.50 11.05 -19.30
C LEU A 150 -2.32 11.16 -18.01
N HIS A 151 -1.96 10.39 -16.99
CA HIS A 151 -2.65 10.36 -15.70
C HIS A 151 -1.90 11.14 -14.59
N ALA A 152 -0.89 11.93 -14.94
CA ALA A 152 -0.09 12.68 -13.96
C ALA A 152 -0.91 13.69 -13.15
N ASN A 153 -1.97 14.23 -13.74
CA ASN A 153 -2.86 15.22 -13.11
C ASN A 153 -4.18 14.60 -12.57
N TRP A 154 -4.30 13.27 -12.59
CA TRP A 154 -5.47 12.61 -12.02
C TRP A 154 -5.48 12.78 -10.49
N CYS A 155 -6.65 13.01 -9.90
CA CYS A 155 -6.86 13.01 -8.47
C CYS A 155 -8.25 12.47 -8.12
N ASP A 156 -8.37 11.91 -6.92
CA ASP A 156 -9.62 11.48 -6.30
C ASP A 156 -10.10 12.55 -5.31
N GLU A 157 -11.26 12.34 -4.70
CA GLU A 157 -11.72 13.13 -3.56
C GLU A 157 -10.84 12.84 -2.32
N GLU A 158 -10.95 13.73 -1.32
CA GLU A 158 -10.29 13.49 -0.03
C GLU A 158 -10.89 12.28 0.67
N LEU A 159 -10.02 11.41 1.15
CA LEU A 159 -10.37 10.20 1.88
C LEU A 159 -10.03 10.38 3.37
N LEU A 160 -11.01 10.14 4.24
CA LEU A 160 -10.78 10.12 5.68
C LEU A 160 -10.12 8.81 6.09
N VAL A 161 -8.98 8.89 6.77
CA VAL A 161 -8.31 7.78 7.44
C VAL A 161 -8.67 7.82 8.91
N SER A 162 -9.47 6.88 9.35
CA SER A 162 -9.89 6.73 10.76
C SER A 162 -9.20 5.59 11.49
N ASP A 163 -8.51 4.74 10.75
CA ASP A 163 -7.84 3.55 11.29
C ASP A 163 -6.69 3.08 10.40
N PHE A 164 -5.86 2.22 10.95
CA PHE A 164 -4.95 1.36 10.20
C PHE A 164 -5.06 -0.09 10.69
N VAL A 165 -4.52 -1.05 9.95
CA VAL A 165 -4.71 -2.47 10.20
C VAL A 165 -3.40 -3.23 10.23
N LEU A 166 -3.35 -4.32 11.01
CA LEU A 166 -2.39 -5.40 10.88
C LEU A 166 -3.01 -6.46 9.96
N MET A 167 -2.31 -6.82 8.90
CA MET A 167 -2.79 -7.76 7.89
C MET A 167 -1.88 -8.99 7.77
N GLU A 168 -2.49 -10.14 7.55
CA GLU A 168 -1.79 -11.36 7.13
C GLU A 168 -1.82 -11.46 5.59
N SER A 169 -0.67 -11.81 5.00
CA SER A 169 -0.53 -12.08 3.56
C SER A 169 -0.37 -13.57 3.33
N LYS A 170 -1.43 -14.25 2.92
CA LYS A 170 -1.40 -15.68 2.54
C LYS A 170 -1.05 -15.82 1.07
N LEU A 171 0.10 -16.43 0.79
CA LEU A 171 0.54 -16.63 -0.59
C LEU A 171 -0.22 -17.78 -1.23
N THR A 172 -0.85 -17.53 -2.39
CA THR A 172 -1.51 -18.54 -3.19
C THR A 172 -0.97 -18.57 -4.62
N LYS A 173 -1.30 -19.62 -5.39
CA LYS A 173 -0.91 -19.73 -6.81
C LYS A 173 -1.49 -18.56 -7.64
N GLN A 174 -2.67 -18.04 -7.28
CA GLN A 174 -3.32 -16.91 -7.94
C GLN A 174 -2.77 -15.55 -7.46
N GLY A 175 -2.08 -15.52 -6.32
CA GLY A 175 -1.49 -14.32 -5.72
C GLY A 175 -1.75 -14.24 -4.22
N PRO A 176 -1.31 -13.19 -3.55
CA PRO A 176 -1.54 -13.02 -2.13
C PRO A 176 -3.02 -12.77 -1.85
N ILE A 177 -3.53 -13.41 -0.80
CA ILE A 177 -4.81 -13.08 -0.16
C ILE A 177 -4.46 -12.33 1.11
N TYR A 178 -5.13 -11.21 1.34
CA TYR A 178 -4.90 -10.36 2.50
C TYR A 178 -6.08 -10.49 3.47
N GLU A 179 -5.78 -10.80 4.73
CA GLU A 179 -6.77 -10.92 5.79
C GLU A 179 -6.44 -9.92 6.91
N VAL A 180 -7.43 -9.16 7.37
CA VAL A 180 -7.26 -8.27 8.52
C VAL A 180 -7.19 -9.10 9.78
N MET A 181 -6.13 -8.93 10.55
CA MET A 181 -5.92 -9.58 11.85
C MET A 181 -6.41 -8.70 12.99
N GLU A 182 -6.15 -7.39 12.92
CA GLU A 182 -6.55 -6.40 13.93
C GLU A 182 -6.71 -5.03 13.27
N THR A 183 -7.66 -4.23 13.78
CA THR A 183 -7.89 -2.84 13.36
C THR A 183 -7.57 -1.90 14.53
N PHE A 184 -6.91 -0.80 14.25
CA PHE A 184 -6.46 0.20 15.22
C PHE A 184 -7.10 1.54 14.88
N ASN A 185 -8.14 1.92 15.60
CA ASN A 185 -8.79 3.21 15.43
C ASN A 185 -7.87 4.33 15.92
N LEU A 186 -7.80 5.41 15.15
CA LEU A 186 -7.14 6.66 15.52
C LEU A 186 -8.04 7.48 16.43
N GLY A 187 -7.47 8.20 17.43
CA GLY A 187 -8.29 9.03 18.31
C GLY A 187 -7.67 9.28 19.67
#